data_573b45f75d55273e18161d6d12bf3f46
#
_entry.id   573b45f75d55273e18161d6d12bf3f46
#
_cell.length_a   1.000
_cell.length_b   1.000
_cell.length_c   1.000
_cell.angle_alpha   90.00
_cell.angle_beta   90.00
_cell.angle_gamma   90.00
#
_symmetry.space_group_name_H-M   'P 1'
#
loop_
_entity.id
_entity.type
_entity.pdbx_description
1 polymer ?
#
loop_
_entity_poly.entity_id
_entity_poly.type
_entity_poly.pdbx_seq_one_letter_code
_entity_poly.pdbx_strand_id
1 'polypeptide(L)'
;MPARDRDEGRLHGSADGAHGPDQDLAVLQAALLPAGVPILPRVAVGARYLLAEVDTAAGGDWYDTVVLSDGSVGLVVGDVVGHGIAASATMGQLRAVARHCLESGGSPAGVIAALDRFARDLDDAHTATVCVVVLDPTTGALRVSSAGHPPPLLLTATGPRYLGRPAGPLATGAAHAQAEDRMADGDLLLLYTDGILERPGVHPAQGGDDLADAATHLRERLDGGPAAQRFCDDVLALLIRSTGYRDDVTLLAAQRHAPLGTVELSLPDTPVAVTTARAALDTWLAALGVDDLTATAIQHAVGEVVTNAVEHAYVDRPGGPSTVHVHVELTETGVVEIAVADHGRWRPPSDHPYRGMGLTMAVDLVDDVRIDRLPSGTTVRLRHHPNRAVTLSTRPAGTPIAPMPDEPFLAALTADDDLDAVLVVHGPVDAAGAVELRDQLRSITGNGTVSRSVDLSRVTLLASAAVHVLYEARDRSTAHRERLHLLAPRGSTAHHVLELVGLHPLEQI
;
A
#
# COMPACT_ATOMS: atom_id res chain seq x y z
N MET A 1 69.54 19.30 -29.60
CA MET A 1 68.18 18.91 -29.94
C MET A 1 68.02 17.43 -29.69
N PRO A 2 67.17 17.04 -28.76
CA PRO A 2 66.35 15.86 -28.98
C PRO A 2 64.90 16.14 -28.69
N ALA A 3 63.99 15.38 -29.37
CA ALA A 3 62.57 15.42 -29.39
C ALA A 3 61.95 14.97 -28.04
N ARG A 4 60.86 15.66 -27.63
CA ARG A 4 60.03 15.26 -26.48
C ARG A 4 58.90 14.36 -27.01
N ASP A 5 58.93 13.11 -26.58
CA ASP A 5 57.81 12.19 -26.65
C ASP A 5 56.66 12.71 -25.78
N ARG A 6 55.45 12.80 -26.36
CA ARG A 6 54.20 13.02 -25.65
C ARG A 6 53.57 11.68 -25.37
N ASP A 7 53.62 11.29 -24.12
CA ASP A 7 52.88 10.15 -23.58
C ASP A 7 51.39 10.51 -23.49
N GLU A 8 50.58 9.91 -24.38
CA GLU A 8 49.12 10.00 -24.33
C GLU A 8 48.59 9.04 -23.25
N GLY A 9 48.37 9.60 -22.06
CA GLY A 9 47.66 8.90 -20.97
C GLY A 9 46.23 8.58 -21.38
N ARG A 10 45.98 7.31 -21.70
CA ARG A 10 44.63 6.74 -21.80
C ARG A 10 43.90 6.87 -20.44
N LEU A 11 42.99 7.77 -20.36
CA LEU A 11 41.96 7.77 -19.33
C LEU A 11 41.09 6.51 -19.50
N HIS A 12 41.27 5.54 -18.62
CA HIS A 12 40.32 4.46 -18.46
C HIS A 12 39.03 5.07 -17.93
N GLY A 13 38.04 5.18 -18.80
CA GLY A 13 36.65 5.41 -18.40
C GLY A 13 36.23 4.26 -17.50
N SER A 14 35.82 4.59 -16.29
CA SER A 14 35.06 3.71 -15.42
C SER A 14 33.82 3.25 -16.20
N ALA A 15 33.70 1.94 -16.36
CA ALA A 15 32.49 1.34 -16.90
C ALA A 15 31.32 1.69 -15.92
N ASP A 16 30.50 2.65 -16.30
CA ASP A 16 29.14 2.74 -15.78
C ASP A 16 28.48 1.39 -16.08
N GLY A 17 28.16 0.67 -15.02
CA GLY A 17 27.42 -0.58 -15.13
C GLY A 17 26.06 -0.27 -15.75
N ALA A 18 25.89 -0.67 -17.00
CA ALA A 18 24.60 -0.64 -17.66
C ALA A 18 23.65 -1.52 -16.82
N HIS A 19 22.72 -0.90 -16.10
CA HIS A 19 21.61 -1.60 -15.46
C HIS A 19 20.78 -2.22 -16.60
N GLY A 20 20.41 -3.47 -16.46
CA GLY A 20 19.53 -4.12 -17.44
C GLY A 20 18.13 -3.47 -17.43
N PRO A 21 17.38 -3.52 -18.54
CA PRO A 21 16.05 -2.91 -18.63
C PRO A 21 15.10 -3.34 -17.51
N ASP A 22 15.27 -4.51 -16.93
CA ASP A 22 14.46 -5.05 -15.85
C ASP A 22 14.71 -4.35 -14.50
N GLN A 23 15.96 -3.90 -14.25
CA GLN A 23 16.29 -3.10 -13.07
C GLN A 23 15.69 -1.69 -13.17
N ASP A 24 15.64 -1.12 -14.37
CA ASP A 24 15.05 0.20 -14.60
C ASP A 24 13.53 0.19 -14.37
N LEU A 25 12.84 -0.91 -14.73
CA LEU A 25 11.40 -1.06 -14.49
C LEU A 25 11.07 -1.24 -13.00
N ALA A 26 11.85 -2.02 -12.25
CA ALA A 26 11.68 -2.16 -10.80
C ALA A 26 11.91 -0.83 -10.06
N VAL A 27 12.87 -0.03 -10.52
CA VAL A 27 13.12 1.33 -10.00
C VAL A 27 11.94 2.25 -10.30
N LEU A 28 11.38 2.18 -11.51
CA LEU A 28 10.18 2.94 -11.88
C LEU A 28 8.99 2.56 -10.99
N GLN A 29 8.72 1.26 -10.81
CA GLN A 29 7.65 0.78 -9.93
C GLN A 29 7.82 1.28 -8.50
N ALA A 30 9.03 1.17 -7.95
CA ALA A 30 9.33 1.68 -6.62
C ALA A 30 9.11 3.20 -6.50
N ALA A 31 9.39 3.96 -7.56
CA ALA A 31 9.16 5.40 -7.59
C ALA A 31 7.67 5.78 -7.71
N LEU A 32 6.85 4.90 -8.28
CA LEU A 32 5.40 5.11 -8.43
C LEU A 32 4.61 4.69 -7.17
N LEU A 33 5.17 3.85 -6.31
CA LEU A 33 4.57 3.43 -5.04
C LEU A 33 4.97 4.38 -3.89
N PRO A 34 4.21 4.40 -2.78
CA PRO A 34 4.63 5.12 -1.59
C PRO A 34 5.97 4.59 -1.06
N ALA A 35 6.89 5.49 -0.70
CA ALA A 35 8.18 5.11 -0.12
C ALA A 35 8.05 4.38 1.24
N GLY A 36 6.89 4.50 1.91
CA GLY A 36 6.60 3.87 3.19
C GLY A 36 5.18 4.11 3.64
N VAL A 37 4.85 3.54 4.79
CA VAL A 37 3.59 3.76 5.49
C VAL A 37 3.79 4.66 6.70
N PRO A 38 2.80 5.50 7.08
CA PRO A 38 2.93 6.41 8.19
C PRO A 38 3.00 5.66 9.52
N ILE A 39 3.69 6.26 10.50
CA ILE A 39 3.67 5.83 11.89
C ILE A 39 2.68 6.72 12.64
N LEU A 40 1.67 6.13 13.26
CA LEU A 40 0.54 6.84 13.87
C LEU A 40 0.34 6.42 15.32
N PRO A 41 -0.19 7.30 16.19
CA PRO A 41 -0.28 7.02 17.62
C PRO A 41 -1.32 5.97 18.00
N ARG A 42 -2.30 5.70 17.14
CA ARG A 42 -3.46 4.82 17.43
C ARG A 42 -3.67 3.71 16.39
N VAL A 43 -2.91 3.73 15.30
CA VAL A 43 -3.03 2.77 14.21
C VAL A 43 -1.64 2.36 13.75
N ALA A 44 -1.34 1.06 13.84
CA ALA A 44 -0.19 0.49 13.18
C ALA A 44 -0.57 0.16 11.73
N VAL A 45 0.20 0.66 10.77
CA VAL A 45 0.03 0.35 9.36
C VAL A 45 1.20 -0.51 8.89
N GLY A 46 0.92 -1.52 8.09
CA GLY A 46 1.92 -2.38 7.45
C GLY A 46 1.53 -2.66 6.01
N ALA A 47 2.49 -2.79 5.12
CA ALA A 47 2.25 -3.12 3.73
C ALA A 47 3.30 -4.08 3.19
N ARG A 48 2.91 -4.90 2.20
CA ARG A 48 3.78 -5.75 1.40
C ARG A 48 3.37 -5.70 -0.05
N TYR A 49 4.37 -5.72 -0.90
CA TYR A 49 4.19 -5.78 -2.34
C TYR A 49 5.12 -6.84 -2.93
N LEU A 50 4.56 -7.81 -3.66
CA LEU A 50 5.29 -8.83 -4.40
C LEU A 50 5.03 -8.66 -5.89
N LEU A 51 6.09 -8.54 -6.69
CA LEU A 51 6.01 -8.56 -8.14
C LEU A 51 5.99 -10.00 -8.66
N ALA A 52 5.10 -10.31 -9.60
CA ALA A 52 4.88 -11.65 -10.12
C ALA A 52 6.07 -12.19 -10.93
N GLU A 53 6.68 -11.38 -11.79
CA GLU A 53 7.76 -11.79 -12.69
C GLU A 53 8.94 -10.82 -12.68
N VAL A 54 10.15 -11.39 -12.83
CA VAL A 54 11.39 -10.61 -12.90
C VAL A 54 11.56 -9.93 -14.26
N ASP A 55 11.03 -10.56 -15.35
CA ASP A 55 11.22 -10.10 -16.72
C ASP A 55 10.21 -9.00 -17.14
N THR A 56 9.16 -8.75 -16.34
CA THR A 56 8.16 -7.70 -16.56
C THR A 56 8.01 -6.82 -15.34
N ALA A 57 9.11 -6.37 -14.77
CA ALA A 57 9.26 -5.75 -13.46
C ALA A 57 8.42 -4.47 -13.18
N ALA A 58 7.22 -4.36 -13.76
CA ALA A 58 6.27 -3.28 -13.53
C ALA A 58 4.85 -3.84 -13.51
N GLY A 59 4.18 -3.75 -12.36
CA GLY A 59 2.83 -4.28 -12.11
C GLY A 59 1.73 -3.24 -12.17
N GLY A 60 0.48 -3.71 -12.24
CA GLY A 60 -0.73 -2.91 -12.15
C GLY A 60 -1.19 -2.65 -10.73
N ASP A 61 -0.77 -3.46 -9.79
CA ASP A 61 -1.09 -3.38 -8.37
C ASP A 61 -0.55 -2.12 -7.69
N TRP A 62 -1.29 -1.60 -6.75
CA TRP A 62 -0.86 -0.45 -5.96
C TRP A 62 -1.56 -0.35 -4.61
N TYR A 63 -0.91 0.35 -3.69
CA TYR A 63 -1.51 0.77 -2.43
C TYR A 63 -1.18 2.24 -2.16
N ASP A 64 -1.93 2.86 -1.27
CA ASP A 64 -1.60 4.16 -0.70
C ASP A 64 -2.12 4.30 0.73
N THR A 65 -1.43 5.11 1.52
CA THR A 65 -1.84 5.53 2.86
C THR A 65 -1.76 7.04 2.96
N VAL A 66 -2.86 7.67 3.31
CA VAL A 66 -2.99 9.12 3.34
C VAL A 66 -3.47 9.53 4.73
N VAL A 67 -2.64 10.26 5.48
CA VAL A 67 -3.04 10.87 6.75
C VAL A 67 -3.77 12.17 6.45
N LEU A 68 -5.03 12.26 6.90
CA LEU A 68 -5.87 13.41 6.64
C LEU A 68 -5.67 14.48 7.72
N SER A 69 -6.08 15.71 7.42
CA SER A 69 -5.89 16.86 8.33
C SER A 69 -6.64 16.74 9.65
N ASP A 70 -7.68 15.91 9.72
CA ASP A 70 -8.44 15.59 10.92
C ASP A 70 -7.88 14.38 11.71
N GLY A 71 -6.74 13.83 11.30
CA GLY A 71 -6.12 12.65 11.88
C GLY A 71 -6.70 11.33 11.38
N SER A 72 -7.73 11.32 10.52
CA SER A 72 -8.23 10.11 9.87
C SER A 72 -7.20 9.57 8.88
N VAL A 73 -7.28 8.29 8.58
CA VAL A 73 -6.35 7.59 7.69
C VAL A 73 -7.10 7.02 6.50
N GLY A 74 -6.73 7.48 5.30
CA GLY A 74 -7.15 6.88 4.04
C GLY A 74 -6.25 5.70 3.70
N LEU A 75 -6.84 4.53 3.45
CA LEU A 75 -6.17 3.31 3.00
C LEU A 75 -6.73 2.98 1.62
N VAL A 76 -5.87 2.78 0.66
CA VAL A 76 -6.25 2.49 -0.72
C VAL A 76 -5.46 1.30 -1.23
N VAL A 77 -6.15 0.37 -1.87
CA VAL A 77 -5.53 -0.70 -2.66
C VAL A 77 -6.27 -0.78 -3.99
N GLY A 78 -5.55 -0.97 -5.06
CA GLY A 78 -6.13 -1.09 -6.39
C GLY A 78 -5.27 -1.95 -7.29
N ASP A 79 -5.85 -2.32 -8.43
CA ASP A 79 -5.22 -3.11 -9.46
C ASP A 79 -5.64 -2.59 -10.84
N VAL A 80 -4.67 -2.42 -11.72
CA VAL A 80 -4.85 -2.08 -13.14
C VAL A 80 -4.54 -3.29 -13.99
N VAL A 81 -5.50 -3.71 -14.77
CA VAL A 81 -5.38 -4.90 -15.62
C VAL A 81 -4.17 -4.82 -16.54
N GLY A 82 -3.32 -5.85 -16.51
CA GLY A 82 -2.12 -5.97 -17.33
C GLY A 82 -0.83 -5.67 -16.55
N HIS A 83 0.28 -5.67 -17.26
CA HIS A 83 1.62 -5.49 -16.70
C HIS A 83 2.48 -4.58 -17.59
N GLY A 84 3.59 -4.14 -17.06
CA GLY A 84 4.54 -3.31 -17.76
C GLY A 84 4.26 -1.80 -17.63
N ILE A 85 4.95 -1.01 -18.44
CA ILE A 85 5.01 0.46 -18.32
C ILE A 85 3.62 1.11 -18.44
N ALA A 86 2.76 0.61 -19.33
CA ALA A 86 1.43 1.19 -19.54
C ALA A 86 0.55 1.03 -18.29
N ALA A 87 0.45 -0.20 -17.74
CA ALA A 87 -0.30 -0.48 -16.51
C ALA A 87 0.25 0.33 -15.33
N SER A 88 1.57 0.38 -15.16
CA SER A 88 2.20 1.16 -14.09
C SER A 88 1.98 2.67 -14.23
N ALA A 89 1.97 3.20 -15.45
CA ALA A 89 1.68 4.62 -15.70
C ALA A 89 0.24 4.95 -15.33
N THR A 90 -0.72 4.11 -15.72
CA THR A 90 -2.13 4.25 -15.38
C THR A 90 -2.36 4.12 -13.88
N MET A 91 -1.75 3.13 -13.24
CA MET A 91 -1.74 2.95 -11.78
C MET A 91 -1.26 4.22 -11.08
N GLY A 92 -0.12 4.79 -11.49
CA GLY A 92 0.42 6.01 -10.91
C GLY A 92 -0.55 7.20 -11.00
N GLN A 93 -1.27 7.34 -12.13
CA GLN A 93 -2.29 8.37 -12.31
C GLN A 93 -3.50 8.15 -11.40
N LEU A 94 -4.04 6.93 -11.35
CA LEU A 94 -5.18 6.60 -10.47
C LEU A 94 -4.81 6.82 -9.00
N ARG A 95 -3.62 6.40 -8.57
CA ARG A 95 -3.11 6.63 -7.22
C ARG A 95 -3.03 8.12 -6.89
N ALA A 96 -2.48 8.94 -7.79
CA ALA A 96 -2.38 10.39 -7.58
C ALA A 96 -3.74 11.07 -7.44
N VAL A 97 -4.73 10.67 -8.26
CA VAL A 97 -6.11 11.17 -8.17
C VAL A 97 -6.76 10.75 -6.85
N ALA A 98 -6.62 9.48 -6.45
CA ALA A 98 -7.16 8.98 -5.18
C ALA A 98 -6.59 9.75 -3.98
N ARG A 99 -5.25 9.92 -3.93
CA ARG A 99 -4.56 10.69 -2.90
C ARG A 99 -5.08 12.12 -2.82
N HIS A 100 -5.12 12.83 -3.95
CA HIS A 100 -5.59 14.21 -3.99
C HIS A 100 -7.04 14.35 -3.50
N CYS A 101 -7.92 13.43 -3.90
CA CYS A 101 -9.32 13.44 -3.45
C CYS A 101 -9.43 13.20 -1.94
N LEU A 102 -8.64 12.27 -1.37
CA LEU A 102 -8.58 12.02 0.06
C LEU A 102 -8.07 13.24 0.83
N GLU A 103 -6.94 13.82 0.43
CA GLU A 103 -6.34 15.03 1.04
C GLU A 103 -7.30 16.23 0.99
N SER A 104 -8.19 16.27 -0.01
CA SER A 104 -9.26 17.27 -0.13
C SER A 104 -10.50 16.97 0.73
N GLY A 105 -10.46 15.95 1.58
CA GLY A 105 -11.56 15.56 2.47
C GLY A 105 -12.65 14.73 1.80
N GLY A 106 -12.35 14.10 0.66
CA GLY A 106 -13.28 13.22 -0.04
C GLY A 106 -13.67 11.98 0.76
N SER A 107 -14.96 11.62 0.74
CA SER A 107 -15.41 10.32 1.28
C SER A 107 -14.98 9.17 0.36
N PRO A 108 -14.87 7.92 0.84
CA PRO A 108 -14.53 6.77 -0.01
C PRO A 108 -15.37 6.69 -1.28
N ALA A 109 -16.69 6.83 -1.19
CA ALA A 109 -17.55 6.85 -2.38
C ALA A 109 -17.28 8.06 -3.30
N GLY A 110 -16.91 9.21 -2.74
CA GLY A 110 -16.51 10.39 -3.50
C GLY A 110 -15.21 10.18 -4.26
N VAL A 111 -14.23 9.52 -3.64
CA VAL A 111 -12.96 9.13 -4.27
C VAL A 111 -13.21 8.16 -5.44
N ILE A 112 -13.98 7.09 -5.19
CA ILE A 112 -14.34 6.13 -6.25
C ILE A 112 -15.06 6.84 -7.41
N ALA A 113 -16.01 7.73 -7.12
CA ALA A 113 -16.72 8.48 -8.16
C ALA A 113 -15.79 9.43 -8.96
N ALA A 114 -14.73 9.96 -8.35
CA ALA A 114 -13.72 10.74 -9.05
C ALA A 114 -12.83 9.85 -9.94
N LEU A 115 -12.39 8.71 -9.42
CA LEU A 115 -11.63 7.71 -10.16
C LEU A 115 -12.44 7.15 -11.34
N ASP A 116 -13.72 6.83 -11.15
CA ASP A 116 -14.62 6.34 -12.20
C ASP A 116 -14.76 7.33 -13.35
N ARG A 117 -14.87 8.63 -13.06
CA ARG A 117 -14.89 9.67 -14.09
C ARG A 117 -13.54 9.77 -14.81
N PHE A 118 -12.44 9.74 -14.07
CA PHE A 118 -11.09 9.85 -14.62
C PHE A 118 -10.74 8.65 -15.50
N ALA A 119 -11.11 7.44 -15.06
CA ALA A 119 -10.85 6.20 -15.78
C ALA A 119 -11.55 6.11 -17.13
N ARG A 120 -12.69 6.82 -17.34
CA ARG A 120 -13.40 6.83 -18.63
C ARG A 120 -12.61 7.47 -19.77
N ASP A 121 -11.69 8.35 -19.43
CA ASP A 121 -10.86 9.07 -20.39
C ASP A 121 -9.50 8.38 -20.63
N LEU A 122 -9.26 7.22 -19.99
CA LEU A 122 -8.03 6.43 -20.07
C LEU A 122 -8.32 5.01 -20.55
N ASP A 123 -7.84 4.64 -21.72
CA ASP A 123 -8.10 3.32 -22.33
C ASP A 123 -7.66 2.16 -21.42
N ASP A 124 -6.50 2.28 -20.75
CA ASP A 124 -5.94 1.24 -19.89
C ASP A 124 -6.51 1.26 -18.46
N ALA A 125 -7.34 2.24 -18.10
CA ALA A 125 -7.97 2.32 -16.77
C ALA A 125 -9.39 1.71 -16.74
N HIS A 126 -9.92 1.32 -17.88
CA HIS A 126 -11.21 0.64 -17.96
C HIS A 126 -11.09 -0.70 -17.24
N THR A 127 -12.01 -0.94 -16.30
CA THR A 127 -12.03 -2.13 -15.44
C THR A 127 -10.92 -2.24 -14.41
N ALA A 128 -10.13 -1.19 -14.19
CA ALA A 128 -9.29 -1.13 -13.01
C ALA A 128 -10.14 -1.30 -11.74
N THR A 129 -9.60 -1.99 -10.76
CA THR A 129 -10.28 -2.24 -9.49
C THR A 129 -9.65 -1.41 -8.38
N VAL A 130 -10.47 -0.93 -7.44
CA VAL A 130 -9.97 -0.14 -6.31
C VAL A 130 -10.87 -0.25 -5.09
N CYS A 131 -10.25 -0.40 -3.92
CA CYS A 131 -10.91 -0.30 -2.63
C CYS A 131 -10.35 0.90 -1.86
N VAL A 132 -11.23 1.72 -1.32
CA VAL A 132 -10.90 2.89 -0.51
C VAL A 132 -11.55 2.75 0.86
N VAL A 133 -10.74 2.86 1.91
CA VAL A 133 -11.19 2.88 3.30
C VAL A 133 -10.73 4.17 3.95
N VAL A 134 -11.60 4.80 4.74
CA VAL A 134 -11.22 5.88 5.67
C VAL A 134 -11.51 5.40 7.08
N LEU A 135 -10.47 5.35 7.89
CA LEU A 135 -10.49 5.00 9.30
C LEU A 135 -10.31 6.26 10.14
N ASP A 136 -11.22 6.52 11.07
CA ASP A 136 -10.99 7.45 12.18
C ASP A 136 -10.32 6.68 13.33
N PRO A 137 -9.03 6.93 13.63
CA PRO A 137 -8.30 6.18 14.66
C PRO A 137 -8.85 6.40 16.06
N THR A 138 -9.43 7.56 16.33
CA THR A 138 -9.94 7.95 17.65
C THR A 138 -11.22 7.20 17.98
N THR A 139 -12.18 7.19 17.07
CA THR A 139 -13.47 6.54 17.28
C THR A 139 -13.51 5.10 16.79
N GLY A 140 -12.59 4.71 15.91
CA GLY A 140 -12.59 3.43 15.21
C GLY A 140 -13.63 3.37 14.08
N ALA A 141 -14.27 4.47 13.72
CA ALA A 141 -15.23 4.49 12.63
C ALA A 141 -14.56 4.19 11.29
N LEU A 142 -15.16 3.27 10.54
CA LEU A 142 -14.74 2.86 9.20
C LEU A 142 -15.77 3.29 8.17
N ARG A 143 -15.31 3.84 7.06
CA ARG A 143 -16.09 4.07 5.85
C ARG A 143 -15.36 3.37 4.69
N VAL A 144 -16.09 2.57 3.93
CA VAL A 144 -15.53 1.70 2.88
C VAL A 144 -16.32 1.88 1.59
N SER A 145 -15.63 1.98 0.47
CA SER A 145 -16.23 1.91 -0.86
C SER A 145 -15.27 1.17 -1.80
N SER A 146 -15.82 0.37 -2.71
CA SER A 146 -15.04 -0.45 -3.64
C SER A 146 -15.63 -0.39 -5.04
N ALA A 147 -14.74 -0.42 -6.04
CA ALA A 147 -15.05 -0.59 -7.45
C ALA A 147 -14.37 -1.87 -7.95
N GLY A 148 -15.11 -2.97 -8.05
CA GLY A 148 -14.64 -4.26 -8.57
C GLY A 148 -13.55 -4.96 -7.75
N HIS A 149 -13.07 -4.37 -6.69
CA HIS A 149 -11.94 -4.85 -5.90
C HIS A 149 -12.42 -5.82 -4.80
N PRO A 150 -11.60 -6.84 -4.44
CA PRO A 150 -11.92 -7.74 -3.34
C PRO A 150 -12.28 -6.96 -2.06
N PRO A 151 -13.32 -7.39 -1.32
CA PRO A 151 -13.75 -6.72 -0.10
C PRO A 151 -12.69 -6.82 0.99
N PRO A 152 -12.38 -5.73 1.72
CA PRO A 152 -11.42 -5.80 2.82
C PRO A 152 -11.88 -6.72 3.93
N LEU A 153 -10.95 -7.45 4.53
CA LEU A 153 -11.17 -8.39 5.62
C LEU A 153 -10.94 -7.69 6.96
N LEU A 154 -11.98 -7.60 7.78
CA LEU A 154 -11.89 -7.13 9.16
C LEU A 154 -11.84 -8.30 10.13
N LEU A 155 -10.77 -8.36 10.92
CA LEU A 155 -10.51 -9.35 11.96
C LEU A 155 -10.87 -8.74 13.32
N THR A 156 -11.92 -9.24 13.93
CA THR A 156 -12.39 -8.77 15.24
C THR A 156 -12.22 -9.85 16.32
N ALA A 157 -12.50 -9.50 17.56
CA ALA A 157 -12.53 -10.48 18.64
C ALA A 157 -13.58 -11.58 18.43
N THR A 158 -14.61 -11.33 17.61
CA THR A 158 -15.69 -12.28 17.32
C THR A 158 -15.46 -13.08 16.04
N GLY A 159 -14.38 -12.83 15.33
CA GLY A 159 -14.00 -13.53 14.10
C GLY A 159 -13.83 -12.61 12.89
N PRO A 160 -13.50 -13.20 11.73
CA PRO A 160 -13.29 -12.48 10.48
C PRO A 160 -14.64 -12.09 9.84
N ARG A 161 -14.65 -10.98 9.11
CA ARG A 161 -15.78 -10.58 8.27
C ARG A 161 -15.31 -9.67 7.14
N TYR A 162 -15.90 -9.84 5.97
CA TYR A 162 -15.65 -9.00 4.81
C TYR A 162 -16.52 -7.74 4.86
N LEU A 163 -15.96 -6.60 4.47
CA LEU A 163 -16.63 -5.29 4.52
C LEU A 163 -17.07 -4.84 3.13
N GLY A 164 -18.25 -4.20 3.08
CA GLY A 164 -18.78 -3.64 1.84
C GLY A 164 -19.61 -4.64 1.04
N ARG A 165 -19.95 -4.24 -0.18
CA ARG A 165 -20.69 -5.08 -1.14
C ARG A 165 -19.95 -5.11 -2.47
N PRO A 166 -19.99 -6.23 -3.19
CA PRO A 166 -19.45 -6.30 -4.54
C PRO A 166 -20.09 -5.22 -5.43
N ALA A 167 -19.27 -4.55 -6.24
CA ALA A 167 -19.67 -3.59 -7.25
C ALA A 167 -18.80 -3.80 -8.49
N GLY A 168 -19.21 -3.30 -9.66
CA GLY A 168 -18.39 -3.40 -10.86
C GLY A 168 -17.12 -2.55 -10.77
N PRO A 169 -16.10 -2.85 -11.58
CA PRO A 169 -14.88 -2.06 -11.72
C PRO A 169 -15.12 -0.62 -12.18
N LEU A 170 -14.04 0.18 -12.23
CA LEU A 170 -14.10 1.55 -12.73
C LEU A 170 -14.53 1.60 -14.20
N ALA A 171 -15.15 2.71 -14.58
CA ALA A 171 -15.64 3.01 -15.93
C ALA A 171 -16.68 2.04 -16.53
N THR A 172 -17.23 1.12 -15.73
CA THR A 172 -18.26 0.17 -16.16
C THR A 172 -19.69 0.67 -15.99
N GLY A 173 -19.88 1.88 -15.45
CA GLY A 173 -21.20 2.45 -15.13
C GLY A 173 -21.85 1.86 -13.87
N ALA A 174 -21.13 1.08 -13.08
CA ALA A 174 -21.60 0.53 -11.83
C ALA A 174 -21.82 1.66 -10.79
N ALA A 175 -22.78 1.44 -9.88
CA ALA A 175 -23.00 2.33 -8.75
C ALA A 175 -22.16 1.85 -7.55
N HIS A 176 -21.33 2.73 -7.01
CA HIS A 176 -20.43 2.42 -5.91
C HIS A 176 -21.00 2.99 -4.59
N ALA A 177 -21.52 2.11 -3.74
CA ALA A 177 -22.05 2.49 -2.44
C ALA A 177 -20.94 2.59 -1.39
N GLN A 178 -21.16 3.42 -0.37
CA GLN A 178 -20.33 3.44 0.83
C GLN A 178 -20.97 2.56 1.90
N ALA A 179 -20.16 1.72 2.53
CA ALA A 179 -20.51 0.99 3.74
C ALA A 179 -19.85 1.67 4.95
N GLU A 180 -20.47 1.50 6.11
CA GLU A 180 -19.95 1.98 7.39
C GLU A 180 -19.79 0.82 8.36
N ASP A 181 -18.71 0.86 9.16
CA ASP A 181 -18.39 -0.14 10.15
C ASP A 181 -17.55 0.48 11.27
N ARG A 182 -17.02 -0.34 12.18
CA ARG A 182 -16.19 0.11 13.30
C ARG A 182 -15.15 -0.91 13.68
N MET A 183 -13.94 -0.43 14.01
CA MET A 183 -12.86 -1.18 14.64
C MET A 183 -12.77 -0.87 16.12
N ALA A 184 -12.64 -1.90 16.94
CA ALA A 184 -12.22 -1.78 18.34
C ALA A 184 -10.68 -1.78 18.42
N ASP A 185 -10.14 -1.44 19.61
CA ASP A 185 -8.70 -1.63 19.87
C ASP A 185 -8.34 -3.12 19.77
N GLY A 186 -7.27 -3.42 19.07
CA GLY A 186 -6.84 -4.78 18.77
C GLY A 186 -7.44 -5.40 17.52
N ASP A 187 -8.46 -4.77 16.90
CA ASP A 187 -8.97 -5.21 15.60
C ASP A 187 -7.97 -4.89 14.49
N LEU A 188 -7.98 -5.71 13.44
CA LEU A 188 -7.09 -5.60 12.31
C LEU A 188 -7.89 -5.62 11.00
N LEU A 189 -7.65 -4.65 10.15
CA LEU A 189 -8.20 -4.55 8.80
C LEU A 189 -7.13 -4.94 7.79
N LEU A 190 -7.46 -5.80 6.82
CA LEU A 190 -6.60 -6.20 5.73
C LEU A 190 -7.26 -5.87 4.40
N LEU A 191 -6.60 -5.02 3.60
CA LEU A 191 -6.88 -4.80 2.18
C LEU A 191 -5.85 -5.61 1.39
N TYR A 192 -6.24 -6.12 0.22
CA TYR A 192 -5.38 -7.01 -0.56
C TYR A 192 -5.87 -7.08 -2.01
N THR A 193 -4.97 -7.34 -2.95
CA THR A 193 -5.28 -7.62 -4.35
C THR A 193 -5.58 -9.11 -4.56
N ASP A 194 -6.20 -9.45 -5.67
CA ASP A 194 -6.66 -10.82 -5.96
C ASP A 194 -5.52 -11.82 -6.13
N GLY A 195 -4.29 -11.39 -6.42
CA GLY A 195 -3.13 -12.27 -6.49
C GLY A 195 -2.87 -13.13 -5.25
N ILE A 196 -3.33 -12.70 -4.05
CA ILE A 196 -3.28 -13.55 -2.84
C ILE A 196 -4.38 -14.63 -2.83
N LEU A 197 -5.47 -14.42 -3.55
CA LEU A 197 -6.59 -15.35 -3.67
C LEU A 197 -6.37 -16.35 -4.82
N GLU A 198 -5.86 -15.86 -5.96
CA GLU A 198 -5.68 -16.58 -7.21
C GLU A 198 -4.33 -17.33 -7.25
N ARG A 199 -4.07 -18.10 -6.21
CA ARG A 199 -2.84 -18.88 -6.09
C ARG A 199 -2.89 -20.14 -6.94
N PRO A 200 -1.75 -20.59 -7.48
CA PRO A 200 -1.68 -21.82 -8.28
C PRO A 200 -2.31 -23.02 -7.59
N GLY A 201 -3.27 -23.67 -8.26
CA GLY A 201 -3.95 -24.87 -7.75
C GLY A 201 -5.00 -24.62 -6.66
N VAL A 202 -5.31 -23.38 -6.36
CA VAL A 202 -6.35 -22.98 -5.38
C VAL A 202 -7.53 -22.36 -6.12
N HIS A 203 -8.74 -22.82 -5.82
CA HIS A 203 -9.95 -22.20 -6.35
C HIS A 203 -10.16 -20.82 -5.69
N PRO A 204 -10.52 -19.73 -6.42
CA PRO A 204 -10.64 -18.37 -5.82
C PRO A 204 -11.57 -18.29 -4.61
N ALA A 205 -12.69 -19.01 -4.58
CA ALA A 205 -13.55 -19.09 -3.41
C ALA A 205 -12.83 -19.69 -2.20
N GLN A 206 -12.05 -20.74 -2.40
CA GLN A 206 -11.21 -21.32 -1.36
C GLN A 206 -10.07 -20.38 -0.96
N GLY A 207 -9.53 -19.61 -1.91
CA GLY A 207 -8.52 -18.58 -1.64
C GLY A 207 -8.99 -17.56 -0.62
N GLY A 208 -10.26 -17.13 -0.69
CA GLY A 208 -10.88 -16.25 0.28
C GLY A 208 -11.02 -16.88 1.68
N ASP A 209 -11.48 -18.14 1.74
CA ASP A 209 -11.59 -18.88 3.01
C ASP A 209 -10.20 -19.13 3.62
N ASP A 210 -9.21 -19.55 2.81
CA ASP A 210 -7.82 -19.75 3.24
C ASP A 210 -7.22 -18.45 3.81
N LEU A 211 -7.50 -17.29 3.17
CA LEU A 211 -7.04 -15.99 3.65
C LEU A 211 -7.67 -15.64 5.00
N ALA A 212 -8.99 -15.84 5.15
CA ALA A 212 -9.69 -15.56 6.39
C ALA A 212 -9.21 -16.46 7.54
N ASP A 213 -9.00 -17.75 7.27
CA ASP A 213 -8.50 -18.73 8.25
C ASP A 213 -7.04 -18.42 8.65
N ALA A 214 -6.17 -18.18 7.67
CA ALA A 214 -4.78 -17.80 7.91
C ALA A 214 -4.68 -16.51 8.73
N ALA A 215 -5.43 -15.49 8.34
CA ALA A 215 -5.46 -14.20 9.01
C ALA A 215 -5.98 -14.31 10.44
N THR A 216 -7.01 -15.11 10.68
CA THR A 216 -7.56 -15.37 12.02
C THR A 216 -6.52 -16.05 12.91
N HIS A 217 -5.91 -17.12 12.41
CA HIS A 217 -4.87 -17.85 13.14
C HIS A 217 -3.67 -16.98 13.50
N LEU A 218 -3.22 -16.14 12.55
CA LEU A 218 -2.08 -15.24 12.78
C LEU A 218 -2.43 -14.12 13.76
N ARG A 219 -3.66 -13.56 13.68
CA ARG A 219 -4.12 -12.54 14.62
C ARG A 219 -4.08 -13.02 16.06
N GLU A 220 -4.49 -14.26 16.33
CA GLU A 220 -4.47 -14.87 17.68
C GLU A 220 -3.05 -14.97 18.28
N ARG A 221 -2.02 -14.92 17.44
CA ARG A 221 -0.61 -15.02 17.82
C ARG A 221 0.08 -13.65 17.94
N LEU A 222 -0.63 -12.55 17.66
CA LEU A 222 -0.09 -11.22 17.82
C LEU A 222 -0.09 -10.87 19.32
N ASP A 223 1.10 -10.66 19.87
CA ASP A 223 1.27 -10.08 21.21
C ASP A 223 0.78 -8.63 21.15
N GLY A 224 -0.14 -8.22 21.96
CA GLY A 224 -0.92 -6.97 21.99
C GLY A 224 -0.26 -5.62 21.62
N GLY A 225 0.87 -5.62 20.93
CA GLY A 225 1.56 -4.46 20.40
C GLY A 225 1.30 -4.23 18.90
N PRO A 226 1.80 -3.11 18.32
CA PRO A 226 1.67 -2.79 16.91
C PRO A 226 2.36 -3.86 16.04
N ALA A 227 1.60 -4.64 15.28
CA ALA A 227 2.12 -5.79 14.54
C ALA A 227 1.63 -5.87 13.08
N ALA A 228 1.03 -4.82 12.53
CA ALA A 228 0.46 -4.84 11.18
C ALA A 228 1.48 -5.24 10.09
N GLN A 229 2.75 -4.78 10.20
CA GLN A 229 3.79 -5.17 9.25
C GLN A 229 4.11 -6.67 9.34
N ARG A 230 4.37 -7.17 10.56
CA ARG A 230 4.64 -8.60 10.79
C ARG A 230 3.47 -9.45 10.35
N PHE A 231 2.25 -8.98 10.57
CA PHE A 231 1.05 -9.68 10.10
C PHE A 231 1.02 -9.84 8.57
N CYS A 232 1.33 -8.80 7.80
CA CYS A 232 1.46 -8.90 6.34
C CYS A 232 2.53 -9.91 5.94
N ASP A 233 3.68 -9.90 6.62
CA ASP A 233 4.78 -10.81 6.36
C ASP A 233 4.39 -12.27 6.60
N ASP A 234 3.73 -12.53 7.71
CA ASP A 234 3.30 -13.86 8.12
C ASP A 234 2.18 -14.41 7.22
N VAL A 235 1.22 -13.55 6.80
CA VAL A 235 0.16 -13.93 5.83
C VAL A 235 0.79 -14.36 4.51
N LEU A 236 1.71 -13.57 3.96
CA LEU A 236 2.42 -13.93 2.74
C LEU A 236 3.22 -15.22 2.90
N ALA A 237 3.98 -15.35 3.99
CA ALA A 237 4.77 -16.54 4.25
C ALA A 237 3.92 -17.80 4.35
N LEU A 238 2.74 -17.70 4.96
CA LEU A 238 1.85 -18.85 5.15
C LEU A 238 1.16 -19.27 3.86
N LEU A 239 0.64 -18.31 3.09
CA LEU A 239 -0.17 -18.60 1.91
C LEU A 239 0.66 -18.82 0.64
N ILE A 240 1.74 -18.07 0.44
CA ILE A 240 2.53 -18.10 -0.79
C ILE A 240 3.61 -19.20 -0.77
N ARG A 241 4.14 -19.55 0.41
CA ARG A 241 5.27 -20.50 0.50
C ARG A 241 4.96 -21.86 -0.10
N SER A 242 3.72 -22.35 0.00
CA SER A 242 3.33 -23.69 -0.45
C SER A 242 2.81 -23.73 -1.88
N THR A 243 2.22 -22.65 -2.37
CA THR A 243 1.53 -22.58 -3.66
C THR A 243 2.26 -21.76 -4.72
N GLY A 244 3.13 -20.84 -4.29
CA GLY A 244 3.64 -19.79 -5.17
C GLY A 244 2.56 -18.72 -5.46
N TYR A 245 2.84 -17.85 -6.42
CA TYR A 245 1.92 -16.83 -6.92
C TYR A 245 2.21 -16.57 -8.40
N ARG A 246 1.24 -16.04 -9.14
CA ARG A 246 1.32 -15.78 -10.58
C ARG A 246 1.11 -14.33 -10.93
N ASP A 247 0.35 -13.62 -10.12
CA ASP A 247 0.04 -12.21 -10.27
C ASP A 247 0.72 -11.41 -9.16
N ASP A 248 0.78 -10.09 -9.32
CA ASP A 248 1.24 -9.21 -8.28
C ASP A 248 0.40 -9.41 -7.01
N VAL A 249 1.03 -9.27 -5.86
CA VAL A 249 0.35 -9.39 -4.57
C VAL A 249 0.62 -8.16 -3.73
N THR A 250 -0.43 -7.44 -3.42
CA THR A 250 -0.40 -6.30 -2.52
C THR A 250 -1.19 -6.61 -1.25
N LEU A 251 -0.58 -6.41 -0.09
CA LEU A 251 -1.24 -6.43 1.20
C LEU A 251 -1.05 -5.09 1.90
N LEU A 252 -2.13 -4.55 2.45
CA LEU A 252 -2.14 -3.35 3.28
C LEU A 252 -2.95 -3.64 4.54
N ALA A 253 -2.31 -3.66 5.70
CA ALA A 253 -2.95 -3.91 6.99
C ALA A 253 -2.97 -2.66 7.86
N ALA A 254 -4.06 -2.47 8.61
CA ALA A 254 -4.19 -1.45 9.64
C ALA A 254 -4.71 -2.10 10.93
N GLN A 255 -3.95 -1.97 12.01
CA GLN A 255 -4.31 -2.46 13.35
C GLN A 255 -4.57 -1.29 14.27
N ARG A 256 -5.80 -1.18 14.81
CA ARG A 256 -6.11 -0.17 15.81
C ARG A 256 -5.60 -0.59 17.18
N HIS A 257 -5.01 0.34 17.93
CA HIS A 257 -4.49 0.09 19.28
C HIS A 257 -4.68 1.32 20.18
N ALA A 258 -4.49 1.12 21.49
CA ALA A 258 -4.48 2.23 22.43
C ALA A 258 -3.36 3.23 22.09
N PRO A 259 -3.57 4.53 22.36
CA PRO A 259 -2.58 5.54 22.01
C PRO A 259 -1.24 5.27 22.71
N LEU A 260 -0.17 5.55 21.98
CA LEU A 260 1.18 5.54 22.55
C LEU A 260 1.34 6.70 23.53
N GLY A 261 2.00 6.41 24.65
CA GLY A 261 2.27 7.42 25.67
C GLY A 261 3.29 8.46 25.20
N THR A 262 3.27 9.62 25.83
CA THR A 262 4.26 10.67 25.69
C THR A 262 5.46 10.44 26.62
N VAL A 263 6.61 11.06 26.29
CA VAL A 263 7.77 11.10 27.20
C VAL A 263 7.85 12.48 27.86
N GLU A 264 7.85 12.52 29.18
CA GLU A 264 8.00 13.72 29.98
C GLU A 264 9.20 13.56 30.92
N LEU A 265 10.23 14.37 30.73
CA LEU A 265 11.42 14.35 31.57
C LEU A 265 11.72 15.71 32.17
N SER A 266 12.12 15.68 33.45
CA SER A 266 12.71 16.84 34.14
C SER A 266 14.12 16.46 34.55
N LEU A 267 15.12 16.98 33.87
CA LEU A 267 16.50 16.55 33.94
C LEU A 267 17.38 17.61 34.60
N PRO A 268 18.41 17.24 35.41
CA PRO A 268 19.37 18.20 35.95
C PRO A 268 20.25 18.76 34.85
N ASP A 269 20.84 19.94 35.06
CA ASP A 269 21.83 20.59 34.17
C ASP A 269 23.23 19.93 34.25
N THR A 270 23.25 18.63 34.16
CA THR A 270 24.48 17.83 34.24
C THR A 270 24.57 16.88 33.03
N PRO A 271 25.77 16.39 32.65
CA PRO A 271 25.95 15.48 31.54
C PRO A 271 25.07 14.22 31.61
N VAL A 272 24.61 13.82 32.80
CA VAL A 272 23.68 12.68 32.98
C VAL A 272 22.34 12.93 32.28
N ALA A 273 21.92 14.19 32.12
CA ALA A 273 20.69 14.56 31.41
C ALA A 273 20.67 14.00 29.96
N VAL A 274 21.79 14.12 29.25
CA VAL A 274 21.90 13.64 27.86
C VAL A 274 21.72 12.12 27.77
N THR A 275 22.37 11.38 28.66
CA THR A 275 22.27 9.91 28.71
C THR A 275 20.85 9.46 29.07
N THR A 276 20.21 10.16 30.03
CA THR A 276 18.85 9.84 30.47
C THR A 276 17.84 10.14 29.35
N ALA A 277 17.96 11.30 28.69
CA ALA A 277 17.08 11.64 27.57
C ALA A 277 17.21 10.63 26.43
N ARG A 278 18.43 10.24 26.06
CA ARG A 278 18.68 9.23 25.02
C ARG A 278 18.06 7.88 25.38
N ALA A 279 18.23 7.37 26.58
CA ALA A 279 17.69 6.09 26.98
C ALA A 279 16.15 6.05 26.98
N ALA A 280 15.49 7.14 27.43
CA ALA A 280 14.04 7.26 27.39
C ALA A 280 13.53 7.35 25.95
N LEU A 281 14.21 8.14 25.10
CA LEU A 281 13.86 8.29 23.70
C LEU A 281 14.07 6.99 22.91
N ASP A 282 15.15 6.26 23.17
CA ASP A 282 15.43 4.96 22.57
C ASP A 282 14.29 3.96 22.81
N THR A 283 13.87 3.85 24.07
CA THR A 283 12.75 2.98 24.48
C THR A 283 11.46 3.39 23.77
N TRP A 284 11.19 4.68 23.66
CA TRP A 284 9.99 5.20 23.05
C TRP A 284 9.98 5.01 21.52
N LEU A 285 11.11 5.31 20.84
CA LEU A 285 11.26 5.10 19.38
C LEU A 285 11.18 3.62 19.01
N ALA A 286 11.75 2.73 19.84
CA ALA A 286 11.62 1.29 19.66
C ALA A 286 10.15 0.83 19.76
N ALA A 287 9.37 1.40 20.67
CA ALA A 287 7.94 1.11 20.78
C ALA A 287 7.14 1.62 19.56
N LEU A 288 7.57 2.71 18.92
CA LEU A 288 7.00 3.20 17.66
C LEU A 288 7.34 2.28 16.47
N GLY A 289 8.44 1.52 16.55
CA GLY A 289 8.94 0.70 15.46
C GLY A 289 9.45 1.51 14.28
N VAL A 290 10.10 2.67 14.54
CA VAL A 290 10.86 3.41 13.53
C VAL A 290 12.12 2.63 13.15
N ASP A 291 12.64 2.87 11.95
CA ASP A 291 13.90 2.28 11.52
C ASP A 291 15.11 2.87 12.26
N ASP A 292 16.23 2.15 12.26
CA ASP A 292 17.44 2.52 13.00
C ASP A 292 18.03 3.86 12.53
N LEU A 293 17.90 4.19 11.25
CA LEU A 293 18.43 5.44 10.70
C LEU A 293 17.62 6.64 11.22
N THR A 294 16.30 6.56 11.13
CA THR A 294 15.37 7.55 11.68
C THR A 294 15.53 7.69 13.19
N ALA A 295 15.62 6.59 13.93
CA ALA A 295 15.87 6.61 15.36
C ALA A 295 17.18 7.31 15.70
N THR A 296 18.25 6.99 14.98
CA THR A 296 19.58 7.60 15.16
C THR A 296 19.53 9.10 14.87
N ALA A 297 18.88 9.53 13.79
CA ALA A 297 18.76 10.94 13.44
C ALA A 297 18.05 11.76 14.54
N ILE A 298 16.90 11.27 15.02
CA ILE A 298 16.15 11.92 16.10
C ILE A 298 16.96 11.94 17.40
N GLN A 299 17.62 10.84 17.76
CA GLN A 299 18.45 10.77 18.97
C GLN A 299 19.63 11.74 18.93
N HIS A 300 20.29 11.89 17.77
CA HIS A 300 21.36 12.85 17.61
C HIS A 300 20.85 14.28 17.73
N ALA A 301 19.75 14.62 17.04
CA ALA A 301 19.16 15.95 17.10
C ALA A 301 18.78 16.35 18.53
N VAL A 302 18.11 15.45 19.28
CA VAL A 302 17.73 15.69 20.68
C VAL A 302 18.97 15.77 21.57
N GLY A 303 19.95 14.88 21.36
CA GLY A 303 21.20 14.88 22.13
C GLY A 303 21.94 16.21 22.03
N GLU A 304 22.04 16.80 20.84
CA GLU A 304 22.65 18.12 20.63
C GLU A 304 21.87 19.23 21.34
N VAL A 305 20.54 19.22 21.24
CA VAL A 305 19.71 20.26 21.88
C VAL A 305 19.79 20.16 23.41
N VAL A 306 19.73 18.95 23.98
CA VAL A 306 19.88 18.76 25.45
C VAL A 306 21.28 19.13 25.90
N THR A 307 22.33 18.79 25.15
CA THR A 307 23.71 19.19 25.44
C THR A 307 23.84 20.73 25.49
N ASN A 308 23.27 21.42 24.50
CA ASN A 308 23.28 22.89 24.45
C ASN A 308 22.56 23.51 25.66
N ALA A 309 21.44 22.94 26.10
CA ALA A 309 20.74 23.43 27.30
C ALA A 309 21.58 23.21 28.56
N VAL A 310 22.22 22.03 28.71
CA VAL A 310 23.07 21.72 29.87
C VAL A 310 24.34 22.59 29.92
N GLU A 311 25.03 22.76 28.78
CA GLU A 311 26.32 23.44 28.75
C GLU A 311 26.21 24.99 28.76
N HIS A 312 25.11 25.54 28.24
CA HIS A 312 25.05 26.95 27.94
C HIS A 312 23.96 27.75 28.65
N ALA A 313 22.85 27.13 29.04
CA ALA A 313 21.70 27.86 29.56
C ALA A 313 21.94 28.46 30.96
N TYR A 314 22.73 27.80 31.81
CA TYR A 314 22.86 28.14 33.25
C TYR A 314 24.23 28.69 33.68
N VAL A 315 25.16 28.88 32.77
CA VAL A 315 26.58 29.27 33.07
C VAL A 315 26.69 30.53 33.91
N ASP A 316 25.76 31.49 33.80
CA ASP A 316 25.81 32.79 34.55
C ASP A 316 24.76 32.88 35.68
N ARG A 317 24.21 31.75 36.12
CA ARG A 317 23.13 31.70 37.12
C ARG A 317 23.42 30.75 38.29
N PRO A 318 24.47 31.03 39.12
CA PRO A 318 24.75 30.19 40.26
C PRO A 318 23.63 30.33 41.31
N GLY A 319 22.98 29.17 41.66
CA GLY A 319 22.07 29.07 42.79
C GLY A 319 20.56 29.11 42.51
N GLY A 320 20.12 29.07 41.25
CA GLY A 320 18.70 28.83 40.87
C GLY A 320 18.43 27.39 40.48
N PRO A 321 17.16 26.94 40.40
CA PRO A 321 16.82 25.65 39.86
C PRO A 321 17.24 25.59 38.38
N SER A 322 18.11 24.66 38.07
CA SER A 322 18.64 24.42 36.73
C SER A 322 18.08 23.08 36.28
N THR A 323 17.04 23.13 35.46
CA THR A 323 16.30 21.96 34.99
C THR A 323 16.07 22.05 33.48
N VAL A 324 16.35 21.02 32.78
CA VAL A 324 16.02 20.83 31.36
C VAL A 324 14.79 19.97 31.27
N HIS A 325 13.75 20.46 30.63
CA HIS A 325 12.51 19.73 30.39
C HIS A 325 12.51 19.19 28.97
N VAL A 326 12.21 17.90 28.83
CA VAL A 326 12.08 17.23 27.53
C VAL A 326 10.68 16.65 27.45
N HIS A 327 9.93 17.06 26.43
CA HIS A 327 8.62 16.52 26.07
C HIS A 327 8.72 15.88 24.70
N VAL A 328 8.19 14.66 24.54
CA VAL A 328 8.14 13.95 23.24
C VAL A 328 6.75 13.37 23.05
N GLU A 329 6.17 13.65 21.91
CA GLU A 329 4.89 13.06 21.52
C GLU A 329 4.85 12.69 20.03
N LEU A 330 3.98 11.76 19.69
CA LEU A 330 3.57 11.48 18.32
C LEU A 330 2.18 12.05 18.12
N THR A 331 2.06 13.04 17.23
CA THR A 331 0.78 13.70 16.95
C THR A 331 -0.19 12.77 16.21
N GLU A 332 -1.48 13.09 16.20
CA GLU A 332 -2.49 12.33 15.46
C GLU A 332 -2.23 12.29 13.92
N THR A 333 -1.41 13.22 13.43
CA THR A 333 -0.99 13.26 12.02
C THR A 333 0.34 12.54 11.76
N GLY A 334 0.91 11.84 12.74
CA GLY A 334 2.13 11.05 12.59
C GLY A 334 3.43 11.87 12.63
N VAL A 335 3.40 13.06 13.21
CA VAL A 335 4.60 13.89 13.43
C VAL A 335 5.16 13.60 14.81
N VAL A 336 6.42 13.24 14.91
CA VAL A 336 7.16 13.25 16.17
C VAL A 336 7.49 14.71 16.51
N GLU A 337 6.89 15.23 17.58
CA GLU A 337 7.17 16.54 18.13
C GLU A 337 7.97 16.39 19.41
N ILE A 338 9.11 17.11 19.47
CA ILE A 338 10.00 17.11 20.61
C ILE A 338 10.21 18.55 21.05
N ALA A 339 9.99 18.84 22.33
CA ALA A 339 10.30 20.13 22.92
C ALA A 339 11.35 19.98 24.01
N VAL A 340 12.46 20.68 23.87
CA VAL A 340 13.49 20.78 24.90
C VAL A 340 13.47 22.21 25.44
N ALA A 341 13.14 22.37 26.70
CA ALA A 341 13.00 23.69 27.35
C ALA A 341 13.95 23.84 28.53
N ASP A 342 14.58 24.99 28.62
CA ASP A 342 15.39 25.46 29.76
C ASP A 342 14.89 26.79 30.30
N HIS A 343 15.28 27.15 31.53
CA HIS A 343 14.97 28.44 32.19
C HIS A 343 16.19 29.37 32.23
N GLY A 344 17.21 29.06 31.42
CA GLY A 344 18.45 29.82 31.36
C GLY A 344 18.39 31.01 30.42
N ARG A 345 19.56 31.49 30.00
CA ARG A 345 19.69 32.55 29.02
C ARG A 345 20.28 32.02 27.72
N TRP A 346 19.59 32.31 26.62
CA TRP A 346 20.15 32.06 25.31
C TRP A 346 21.45 32.83 25.08
N ARG A 347 22.46 32.13 24.57
CA ARG A 347 23.71 32.75 24.10
C ARG A 347 23.84 32.53 22.59
N PRO A 348 24.21 33.59 21.83
CA PRO A 348 24.52 33.41 20.43
C PRO A 348 25.71 32.45 20.27
N PRO A 349 25.75 31.66 19.16
CA PRO A 349 26.92 30.84 18.83
C PRO A 349 28.21 31.69 18.90
N SER A 350 29.27 31.16 19.48
CA SER A 350 30.56 31.84 19.47
C SER A 350 31.18 31.75 18.08
N ASP A 351 31.97 32.76 17.67
CA ASP A 351 32.68 32.78 16.38
C ASP A 351 33.80 31.71 16.26
N HIS A 352 33.81 30.72 17.12
CA HIS A 352 34.80 29.66 17.10
C HIS A 352 34.42 28.60 16.03
N PRO A 353 35.33 28.26 15.08
CA PRO A 353 35.03 27.44 13.90
C PRO A 353 34.55 26.01 14.20
N TYR A 354 34.63 25.55 15.45
CA TYR A 354 34.17 24.21 15.90
C TYR A 354 33.08 24.27 16.98
N ARG A 355 32.54 25.43 17.32
CA ARG A 355 31.42 25.60 18.28
C ARG A 355 30.20 26.15 17.56
N GLY A 356 29.04 25.53 17.79
CA GLY A 356 27.77 25.89 17.16
C GLY A 356 27.35 24.93 16.00
N MET A 357 28.13 23.89 15.74
CA MET A 357 27.77 22.88 14.70
C MET A 357 26.62 21.98 15.13
N GLY A 358 26.40 21.76 16.44
CA GLY A 358 25.38 20.81 16.92
C GLY A 358 23.96 21.22 16.53
N LEU A 359 23.62 22.50 16.64
CA LEU A 359 22.28 22.97 16.23
C LEU A 359 22.10 22.94 14.70
N THR A 360 23.15 23.23 13.94
CA THR A 360 23.15 23.08 12.48
C THR A 360 22.94 21.62 12.09
N MET A 361 23.64 20.71 12.77
CA MET A 361 23.48 19.27 12.57
C MET A 361 22.06 18.79 12.92
N ALA A 362 21.47 19.32 14.00
CA ALA A 362 20.07 18.99 14.33
C ALA A 362 19.09 19.43 13.22
N VAL A 363 19.33 20.60 12.59
CA VAL A 363 18.51 21.08 11.46
C VAL A 363 18.60 20.16 10.23
N ASP A 364 19.77 19.56 10.01
CA ASP A 364 19.98 18.64 8.87
C ASP A 364 19.39 17.23 9.11
N LEU A 365 19.10 16.88 10.37
CA LEU A 365 18.66 15.54 10.78
C LEU A 365 17.14 15.40 10.93
N VAL A 366 16.39 16.50 11.07
CA VAL A 366 14.92 16.50 11.24
C VAL A 366 14.27 17.49 10.27
N ASP A 367 12.95 17.40 10.09
CA ASP A 367 12.24 18.16 9.06
C ASP A 367 12.10 19.67 9.41
N ASP A 368 11.95 20.00 10.70
CA ASP A 368 11.80 21.39 11.15
C ASP A 368 12.41 21.59 12.55
N VAL A 369 13.09 22.71 12.74
CA VAL A 369 13.65 23.12 14.03
C VAL A 369 13.25 24.57 14.31
N ARG A 370 12.56 24.79 15.42
CA ARG A 370 12.16 26.13 15.89
C ARG A 370 12.74 26.44 17.25
N ILE A 371 13.22 27.67 17.41
CA ILE A 371 13.83 28.15 18.66
C ILE A 371 13.05 29.36 19.16
N ASP A 372 12.32 29.16 20.26
CA ASP A 372 11.63 30.21 20.98
C ASP A 372 12.52 30.72 22.11
N ARG A 373 12.86 31.98 22.03
CA ARG A 373 13.75 32.67 23.00
C ARG A 373 12.94 33.66 23.81
N LEU A 374 12.77 33.37 25.08
CA LEU A 374 12.04 34.23 26.01
C LEU A 374 12.98 34.71 27.14
N PRO A 375 12.67 35.83 27.84
CA PRO A 375 13.41 36.23 29.03
C PRO A 375 13.40 35.16 30.15
N SER A 376 12.41 34.28 30.13
CA SER A 376 12.20 33.18 31.08
C SER A 376 12.95 31.90 30.72
N GLY A 377 13.54 31.78 29.52
CA GLY A 377 14.23 30.58 29.06
C GLY A 377 14.15 30.37 27.56
N THR A 378 14.72 29.27 27.11
CA THR A 378 14.70 28.85 25.69
C THR A 378 13.90 27.58 25.53
N THR A 379 13.14 27.48 24.45
CA THR A 379 12.50 26.23 24.03
C THR A 379 12.90 25.93 22.59
N VAL A 380 13.49 24.76 22.36
CA VAL A 380 13.79 24.25 21.02
C VAL A 380 12.76 23.18 20.70
N ARG A 381 12.05 23.36 19.59
CA ARG A 381 11.10 22.38 19.06
C ARG A 381 11.66 21.72 17.82
N LEU A 382 11.65 20.39 17.80
CA LEU A 382 12.04 19.56 16.69
C LEU A 382 10.78 18.85 16.17
N ARG A 383 10.64 18.75 14.85
CA ARG A 383 9.55 18.02 14.20
C ARG A 383 10.12 17.08 13.15
N HIS A 384 9.63 15.84 13.13
CA HIS A 384 10.04 14.85 12.16
C HIS A 384 8.87 13.93 11.80
N HIS A 385 8.75 13.57 10.51
CA HIS A 385 7.72 12.66 9.99
C HIS A 385 8.33 11.28 9.76
N PRO A 386 8.32 10.39 10.75
CA PRO A 386 8.85 9.05 10.56
C PRO A 386 7.92 8.24 9.67
N ASN A 387 8.51 7.51 8.75
CA ASN A 387 7.80 6.53 7.92
C ASN A 387 8.43 5.17 8.10
N ARG A 388 7.63 4.11 7.99
CA ARG A 388 8.14 2.76 7.92
C ARG A 388 8.30 2.38 6.46
N ALA A 389 9.53 2.09 6.04
CA ALA A 389 9.81 1.64 4.68
C ALA A 389 9.03 0.36 4.35
N VAL A 390 8.47 0.30 3.15
CA VAL A 390 7.81 -0.90 2.63
C VAL A 390 8.76 -1.61 1.69
N THR A 391 8.92 -2.91 1.89
CA THR A 391 9.78 -3.71 1.04
C THR A 391 9.03 -4.12 -0.22
N LEU A 392 9.50 -3.63 -1.36
CA LEU A 392 9.18 -4.18 -2.66
C LEU A 392 10.00 -5.47 -2.82
N SER A 393 9.33 -6.60 -2.95
CA SER A 393 10.00 -7.88 -3.13
C SER A 393 9.73 -8.41 -4.53
N THR A 394 10.80 -8.79 -5.22
CA THR A 394 10.70 -9.63 -6.41
C THR A 394 10.70 -11.09 -5.99
N ARG A 395 10.20 -11.96 -6.85
CA ARG A 395 10.18 -13.40 -6.59
C ARG A 395 11.57 -13.91 -6.22
N PRO A 396 11.77 -14.60 -5.09
CA PRO A 396 13.05 -15.20 -4.77
C PRO A 396 13.44 -16.23 -5.83
N ALA A 397 14.67 -16.19 -6.32
CA ALA A 397 15.19 -17.21 -7.21
C ALA A 397 15.04 -18.60 -6.57
N GLY A 398 14.36 -19.53 -7.25
CA GLY A 398 14.10 -20.87 -6.75
C GLY A 398 12.76 -21.08 -6.04
N THR A 399 11.89 -20.07 -5.96
CA THR A 399 10.50 -20.32 -5.54
C THR A 399 9.83 -21.22 -6.58
N PRO A 400 9.23 -22.37 -6.20
CA PRO A 400 8.60 -23.27 -7.17
C PRO A 400 7.51 -22.52 -7.93
N ILE A 401 7.58 -22.55 -9.26
CA ILE A 401 6.40 -22.29 -10.08
C ILE A 401 5.56 -23.55 -9.94
N ALA A 402 4.35 -23.44 -9.38
CA ALA A 402 3.44 -24.57 -9.48
C ALA A 402 3.24 -24.88 -10.97
N PRO A 403 3.33 -26.16 -11.38
CA PRO A 403 3.07 -26.49 -12.76
C PRO A 403 1.68 -25.94 -13.14
N MET A 404 1.59 -25.34 -14.32
CA MET A 404 0.29 -25.02 -14.91
C MET A 404 -0.55 -26.28 -14.87
N PRO A 405 -1.85 -26.22 -14.54
CA PRO A 405 -2.72 -27.34 -14.84
C PRO A 405 -2.50 -27.70 -16.31
N ASP A 406 -2.31 -28.99 -16.62
CA ASP A 406 -2.05 -29.47 -17.99
C ASP A 406 -3.24 -29.26 -18.96
N GLU A 407 -4.30 -28.62 -18.52
CA GLU A 407 -5.44 -28.28 -19.35
C GLU A 407 -5.20 -26.95 -20.07
N PRO A 408 -5.00 -26.97 -21.40
CA PRO A 408 -4.87 -25.74 -22.16
C PRO A 408 -6.20 -24.96 -22.14
N PHE A 409 -6.13 -23.63 -22.23
CA PHE A 409 -7.28 -22.80 -22.56
C PHE A 409 -7.88 -23.33 -23.88
N LEU A 410 -9.16 -23.63 -23.88
CA LEU A 410 -9.92 -24.04 -25.05
C LEU A 410 -11.24 -23.25 -25.07
N ALA A 411 -11.46 -22.52 -26.16
CA ALA A 411 -12.75 -21.90 -26.45
C ALA A 411 -13.32 -22.58 -27.71
N ALA A 412 -14.44 -23.22 -27.58
CA ALA A 412 -15.10 -23.95 -28.71
C ALA A 412 -16.55 -23.50 -28.85
N LEU A 413 -16.97 -23.23 -30.08
CA LEU A 413 -18.38 -23.03 -30.42
C LEU A 413 -19.08 -24.38 -30.47
N THR A 414 -20.10 -24.57 -29.65
CA THR A 414 -21.06 -25.63 -29.83
C THR A 414 -22.23 -25.08 -30.64
N ALA A 415 -22.37 -25.55 -31.87
CA ALA A 415 -23.55 -25.31 -32.70
C ALA A 415 -24.53 -26.43 -32.47
N ASP A 416 -25.67 -26.16 -31.84
CA ASP A 416 -26.88 -26.90 -32.08
C ASP A 416 -27.66 -26.20 -33.19
N ASP A 417 -28.33 -26.97 -34.06
CA ASP A 417 -28.79 -26.59 -35.40
C ASP A 417 -29.75 -25.38 -35.51
N ASP A 418 -30.07 -24.66 -34.45
CA ASP A 418 -30.94 -23.47 -34.51
C ASP A 418 -30.49 -22.34 -33.53
N LEU A 419 -30.04 -21.24 -34.09
CA LEU A 419 -30.02 -19.84 -33.57
C LEU A 419 -29.22 -19.50 -32.30
N ASP A 420 -28.80 -20.40 -31.45
CA ASP A 420 -28.12 -20.10 -30.18
C ASP A 420 -26.75 -20.79 -30.05
N ALA A 421 -25.78 -20.33 -30.87
CA ALA A 421 -24.39 -20.76 -30.67
C ALA A 421 -23.86 -20.28 -29.32
N VAL A 422 -23.44 -21.22 -28.47
CA VAL A 422 -22.83 -20.99 -27.17
C VAL A 422 -21.32 -21.13 -27.28
N LEU A 423 -20.58 -20.10 -26.82
CA LEU A 423 -19.13 -20.20 -26.65
C LEU A 423 -18.84 -20.93 -25.33
N VAL A 424 -18.33 -22.16 -25.43
CA VAL A 424 -17.91 -22.90 -24.23
C VAL A 424 -16.44 -22.67 -23.99
N VAL A 425 -16.09 -22.17 -22.79
CA VAL A 425 -14.74 -21.87 -22.37
C VAL A 425 -14.28 -22.86 -21.32
N HIS A 426 -13.10 -23.45 -21.53
CA HIS A 426 -12.49 -24.42 -20.64
C HIS A 426 -11.12 -24.01 -20.18
N GLY A 427 -10.73 -24.46 -19.00
CA GLY A 427 -9.38 -24.29 -18.47
C GLY A 427 -9.14 -22.90 -17.88
N PRO A 428 -7.87 -22.53 -17.67
CA PRO A 428 -7.51 -21.23 -17.12
C PRO A 428 -7.63 -20.12 -18.17
N VAL A 429 -8.34 -19.04 -17.83
CA VAL A 429 -8.40 -17.81 -18.63
C VAL A 429 -7.53 -16.77 -17.95
N ASP A 430 -6.23 -16.92 -18.11
CA ASP A 430 -5.19 -15.99 -17.69
C ASP A 430 -5.05 -14.83 -18.69
N ALA A 431 -4.01 -14.01 -18.58
CA ALA A 431 -3.77 -12.88 -19.49
C ALA A 431 -3.63 -13.32 -20.98
N ALA A 432 -3.02 -14.50 -21.24
CA ALA A 432 -2.87 -15.01 -22.59
C ALA A 432 -4.22 -15.57 -23.12
N GLY A 433 -4.94 -16.34 -22.28
CA GLY A 433 -6.28 -16.83 -22.58
C GLY A 433 -7.30 -15.71 -22.79
N ALA A 434 -7.14 -14.59 -22.10
CA ALA A 434 -7.99 -13.41 -22.25
C ALA A 434 -7.87 -12.77 -23.65
N VAL A 435 -6.68 -12.77 -24.26
CA VAL A 435 -6.49 -12.27 -25.63
C VAL A 435 -7.27 -13.13 -26.62
N GLU A 436 -7.18 -14.45 -26.49
CA GLU A 436 -7.90 -15.39 -27.35
C GLU A 436 -9.41 -15.32 -27.10
N LEU A 437 -9.85 -15.24 -25.85
CA LEU A 437 -11.26 -15.03 -25.49
C LEU A 437 -11.83 -13.75 -26.13
N ARG A 438 -11.07 -12.67 -26.13
CA ARG A 438 -11.47 -11.39 -26.77
C ARG A 438 -11.74 -11.58 -28.26
N ASP A 439 -10.84 -12.25 -28.96
CA ASP A 439 -10.98 -12.47 -30.40
C ASP A 439 -12.15 -13.40 -30.71
N GLN A 440 -12.36 -14.43 -29.93
CA GLN A 440 -13.50 -15.34 -30.03
C GLN A 440 -14.83 -14.59 -29.79
N LEU A 441 -14.92 -13.79 -28.73
CA LEU A 441 -16.11 -13.02 -28.40
C LEU A 441 -16.43 -11.99 -29.50
N ARG A 442 -15.43 -11.28 -30.04
CA ARG A 442 -15.62 -10.36 -31.17
C ARG A 442 -16.18 -11.09 -32.39
N SER A 443 -15.64 -12.27 -32.68
CA SER A 443 -16.06 -13.07 -33.80
C SER A 443 -17.52 -13.54 -33.67
N ILE A 444 -17.86 -14.17 -32.53
CA ILE A 444 -19.20 -14.78 -32.36
C ILE A 444 -20.32 -13.75 -32.17
N THR A 445 -20.02 -12.63 -31.49
CA THR A 445 -21.00 -11.56 -31.29
C THR A 445 -21.10 -10.61 -32.48
N GLY A 446 -20.32 -10.83 -33.55
CA GLY A 446 -20.22 -9.86 -34.64
C GLY A 446 -19.81 -8.46 -34.16
N ASN A 447 -18.86 -8.40 -33.23
CA ASN A 447 -18.44 -7.20 -32.52
C ASN A 447 -19.58 -6.52 -31.72
N GLY A 448 -20.45 -7.32 -31.11
CA GLY A 448 -21.56 -6.88 -30.26
C GLY A 448 -22.90 -6.68 -30.98
N THR A 449 -23.00 -7.01 -32.28
CA THR A 449 -24.25 -6.85 -33.08
C THR A 449 -25.17 -8.07 -33.01
N VAL A 450 -24.76 -9.13 -32.33
CA VAL A 450 -25.54 -10.37 -32.18
C VAL A 450 -25.52 -10.82 -30.72
N SER A 451 -26.69 -11.11 -30.15
CA SER A 451 -26.79 -11.69 -28.80
C SER A 451 -26.19 -13.10 -28.79
N ARG A 452 -25.42 -13.41 -27.76
CA ARG A 452 -24.78 -14.70 -27.58
C ARG A 452 -24.69 -15.10 -26.12
N SER A 453 -24.51 -16.41 -25.90
CA SER A 453 -24.25 -17.00 -24.59
C SER A 453 -22.81 -17.50 -24.52
N VAL A 454 -22.17 -17.32 -23.35
CA VAL A 454 -20.83 -17.81 -23.04
C VAL A 454 -20.94 -18.71 -21.83
N ASP A 455 -20.58 -19.97 -22.00
CA ASP A 455 -20.55 -20.95 -20.92
C ASP A 455 -19.16 -21.00 -20.29
N LEU A 456 -19.08 -20.55 -19.05
CA LEU A 456 -17.88 -20.48 -18.23
C LEU A 456 -17.86 -21.58 -17.14
N SER A 457 -18.75 -22.56 -17.22
CA SER A 457 -18.90 -23.62 -16.21
C SER A 457 -17.64 -24.44 -15.98
N ARG A 458 -16.77 -24.52 -16.99
CA ARG A 458 -15.52 -25.32 -16.97
C ARG A 458 -14.26 -24.44 -16.88
N VAL A 459 -14.42 -23.18 -16.55
CA VAL A 459 -13.29 -22.28 -16.31
C VAL A 459 -12.70 -22.60 -14.95
N THR A 460 -11.41 -22.88 -14.93
CA THR A 460 -10.65 -23.22 -13.71
C THR A 460 -9.97 -22.02 -13.08
N LEU A 461 -9.71 -20.96 -13.87
CA LEU A 461 -9.19 -19.66 -13.45
C LEU A 461 -9.84 -18.59 -14.33
N LEU A 462 -10.33 -17.49 -13.74
CA LEU A 462 -10.84 -16.33 -14.47
C LEU A 462 -10.10 -15.07 -13.95
N ALA A 463 -8.96 -14.78 -14.56
CA ALA A 463 -8.13 -13.64 -14.17
C ALA A 463 -8.78 -12.28 -14.50
N SER A 464 -8.32 -11.21 -13.88
CA SER A 464 -8.81 -9.82 -14.08
C SER A 464 -8.82 -9.42 -15.56
N ALA A 465 -7.80 -9.85 -16.34
CA ALA A 465 -7.76 -9.65 -17.79
C ALA A 465 -8.97 -10.27 -18.52
N ALA A 466 -9.42 -11.46 -18.09
CA ALA A 466 -10.59 -12.12 -18.65
C ALA A 466 -11.89 -11.40 -18.26
N VAL A 467 -11.99 -10.95 -17.02
CA VAL A 467 -13.10 -10.11 -16.54
C VAL A 467 -13.24 -8.84 -17.37
N HIS A 468 -12.13 -8.18 -17.67
CA HIS A 468 -12.10 -7.02 -18.55
C HIS A 468 -12.70 -7.32 -19.93
N VAL A 469 -12.28 -8.42 -20.55
CA VAL A 469 -12.77 -8.86 -21.85
C VAL A 469 -14.29 -9.11 -21.84
N LEU A 470 -14.80 -9.71 -20.77
CA LEU A 470 -16.24 -9.96 -20.61
C LEU A 470 -17.03 -8.64 -20.45
N TYR A 471 -16.49 -7.68 -19.71
CA TYR A 471 -17.08 -6.32 -19.60
C TYR A 471 -17.12 -5.63 -20.96
N GLU A 472 -15.99 -5.59 -21.68
CA GLU A 472 -15.93 -5.00 -23.04
C GLU A 472 -16.96 -5.63 -23.99
N ALA A 473 -17.06 -6.94 -23.98
CA ALA A 473 -17.99 -7.67 -24.85
C ALA A 473 -19.45 -7.38 -24.49
N ARG A 474 -19.78 -7.34 -23.17
CA ARG A 474 -21.12 -6.99 -22.69
C ARG A 474 -21.49 -5.55 -23.07
N ASP A 475 -20.59 -4.60 -22.87
CA ASP A 475 -20.85 -3.20 -23.13
C ASP A 475 -21.03 -2.92 -24.62
N ARG A 476 -20.24 -3.59 -25.50
CA ARG A 476 -20.45 -3.53 -26.96
C ARG A 476 -21.80 -4.10 -27.35
N SER A 477 -22.22 -5.25 -26.81
CA SER A 477 -23.54 -5.82 -27.09
C SER A 477 -24.65 -4.88 -26.63
N THR A 478 -24.52 -4.30 -25.46
CA THR A 478 -25.49 -3.34 -24.91
C THR A 478 -25.62 -2.07 -25.78
N ALA A 479 -24.50 -1.56 -26.31
CA ALA A 479 -24.48 -0.41 -27.20
C ALA A 479 -25.29 -0.68 -28.51
N HIS A 480 -25.34 -1.93 -28.96
CA HIS A 480 -26.13 -2.37 -30.10
C HIS A 480 -27.52 -2.89 -29.74
N ARG A 481 -27.93 -2.79 -28.46
CA ARG A 481 -29.18 -3.33 -27.90
C ARG A 481 -29.27 -4.87 -27.93
N GLU A 482 -28.12 -5.52 -28.00
CA GLU A 482 -27.98 -6.96 -27.92
C GLU A 482 -27.56 -7.39 -26.50
N ARG A 483 -27.57 -8.70 -26.23
CA ARG A 483 -27.22 -9.23 -24.90
C ARG A 483 -26.10 -10.26 -25.00
N LEU A 484 -25.16 -10.16 -24.07
CA LEU A 484 -24.20 -11.21 -23.78
C LEU A 484 -24.63 -11.91 -22.48
N HIS A 485 -25.01 -13.18 -22.60
CA HIS A 485 -25.38 -13.99 -21.45
C HIS A 485 -24.18 -14.78 -20.97
N LEU A 486 -23.76 -14.57 -19.71
CA LEU A 486 -22.70 -15.32 -19.06
C LEU A 486 -23.33 -16.44 -18.25
N LEU A 487 -22.91 -17.67 -18.48
CA LEU A 487 -23.41 -18.86 -17.80
C LEU A 487 -22.32 -19.39 -16.87
N ALA A 488 -22.61 -19.45 -15.59
CA ALA A 488 -21.71 -20.01 -14.60
C ALA A 488 -22.53 -20.60 -13.44
N PRO A 489 -22.50 -21.94 -13.24
CA PRO A 489 -23.20 -22.59 -12.15
C PRO A 489 -22.72 -22.10 -10.78
N ARG A 490 -23.62 -22.05 -9.80
CA ARG A 490 -23.25 -21.75 -8.42
C ARG A 490 -22.13 -22.66 -7.92
N GLY A 491 -21.15 -22.07 -7.27
CA GLY A 491 -19.98 -22.78 -6.76
C GLY A 491 -18.86 -23.02 -7.78
N SER A 492 -19.01 -22.59 -9.05
CA SER A 492 -17.91 -22.57 -10.00
C SER A 492 -16.99 -21.38 -9.77
N THR A 493 -15.72 -21.49 -10.21
CA THR A 493 -14.72 -20.40 -10.18
C THR A 493 -15.27 -19.14 -10.86
N ALA A 494 -15.77 -19.30 -12.07
CA ALA A 494 -16.33 -18.18 -12.83
C ALA A 494 -17.51 -17.52 -12.13
N HIS A 495 -18.44 -18.30 -11.54
CA HIS A 495 -19.58 -17.74 -10.80
C HIS A 495 -19.12 -16.83 -9.66
N HIS A 496 -18.17 -17.32 -8.88
CA HIS A 496 -17.64 -16.57 -7.72
C HIS A 496 -16.99 -15.25 -8.14
N VAL A 497 -16.12 -15.28 -9.15
CA VAL A 497 -15.43 -14.08 -9.66
C VAL A 497 -16.44 -13.11 -10.29
N LEU A 498 -17.37 -13.59 -11.11
CA LEU A 498 -18.37 -12.74 -11.77
C LEU A 498 -19.29 -12.05 -10.77
N GLU A 499 -19.72 -12.72 -9.70
CA GLU A 499 -20.50 -12.11 -8.60
C GLU A 499 -19.69 -11.03 -7.88
N LEU A 500 -18.42 -11.30 -7.57
CA LEU A 500 -17.52 -10.34 -6.91
C LEU A 500 -17.37 -9.03 -7.70
N VAL A 501 -17.32 -9.14 -9.03
CA VAL A 501 -17.15 -7.97 -9.90
C VAL A 501 -18.47 -7.39 -10.41
N GLY A 502 -19.64 -7.91 -9.99
CA GLY A 502 -20.96 -7.40 -10.39
C GLY A 502 -21.41 -7.77 -11.80
N LEU A 503 -20.81 -8.83 -12.37
CA LEU A 503 -21.29 -9.48 -13.58
C LEU A 503 -22.18 -10.66 -13.21
N HIS A 504 -23.47 -10.42 -12.94
CA HIS A 504 -24.39 -11.45 -12.48
C HIS A 504 -24.58 -12.57 -13.53
N PRO A 505 -23.98 -13.76 -13.37
CA PRO A 505 -24.13 -14.84 -14.32
C PRO A 505 -25.49 -15.54 -14.18
N LEU A 506 -25.92 -16.17 -15.25
CA LEU A 506 -27.05 -17.10 -15.23
C LEU A 506 -26.57 -18.49 -14.76
N GLU A 507 -27.36 -19.15 -13.95
CA GLU A 507 -27.03 -20.49 -13.45
C GLU A 507 -27.29 -21.59 -14.50
N GLN A 508 -28.26 -21.38 -15.35
CA GLN A 508 -28.66 -22.27 -16.47
C GLN A 508 -29.24 -21.44 -17.62
N ILE A 509 -29.19 -21.97 -18.84
CA ILE A 509 -29.88 -21.39 -20.01
C ILE A 509 -31.37 -21.63 -19.92
#